data_dc55ace4152529b5872c10dfe2038a45
#
_entry.id   dc55ace4152529b5872c10dfe2038a45
#
_cell.length_a   1.000
_cell.length_b   1.000
_cell.length_c   1.000
_cell.angle_alpha   90.00
_cell.angle_beta   90.00
_cell.angle_gamma   90.00
#
_symmetry.space_group_name_H-M   'P 1'
#
loop_
_entity.id
_entity.type
_entity.pdbx_description
1 polymer ?
#
loop_
_entity_poly.entity_id
_entity_poly.type
_entity_poly.pdbx_seq_one_letter_code
_entity_poly.pdbx_strand_id
1 'polypeptide(L)'
;MEIALQGHYGYRRLVWSSVPSILMMLVGSIYSVVDGLFVSNFVGTSAFAALNIIWPAVMIVGALGLMIGTGGAALVSQTMGQGDFYRADVIFSMLIRFTIVLSLVLMVPLLVFMEPLARLLGAEGETVKLCVIYGSICTIGLPAFMLQMCFQSFYMTAERPQLGTLMSIVCAVTNMALDALFIIVFHWGLAGAAAASMLACCVGGFFPLWYFSSRHNRSSLRMVPGKMEREPLLQASSNGLSEYVGNISFNVLAICYNLQLLRMMGENGVAAYSVLLYYGYIFAAVFFGYNITVTPIIGYNYGAGNTKELRSLLRHSLILLLVLGALMTLVSEVSAGPAARLFVGYDPELSALTKHAIRLYMISFFIAGINLFASAWFTGLGNGKVSAVLSFIRNLVFELGFVFLLPAVLGPDGIWLAVDAADFCCLIVAITLILAYRKRYGY
;
A
#
# COMPACT_ATOMS: atom_id res chain seq x y z
N MET A 1 2.50 23.04 11.42
CA MET A 1 1.09 22.99 11.86
C MET A 1 0.95 21.66 12.61
N GLU A 2 0.59 21.68 13.87
CA GLU A 2 0.33 20.44 14.61
C GLU A 2 -0.98 19.84 14.08
N ILE A 3 -0.93 18.57 13.68
CA ILE A 3 -2.08 17.82 13.17
C ILE A 3 -2.60 17.02 14.35
N ALA A 4 -3.64 17.53 15.01
CA ALA A 4 -4.31 16.84 16.11
C ALA A 4 -5.48 16.02 15.56
N LEU A 5 -5.69 14.79 16.07
CA LEU A 5 -6.84 13.95 15.70
C LEU A 5 -8.18 14.58 16.12
N GLN A 6 -8.14 15.42 17.15
CA GLN A 6 -9.27 16.16 17.66
C GLN A 6 -9.59 17.42 16.83
N GLY A 7 -10.88 17.78 16.76
CA GLY A 7 -11.37 19.03 16.19
C GLY A 7 -12.15 18.83 14.90
N HIS A 8 -12.62 19.95 14.33
CA HIS A 8 -13.42 19.94 13.10
C HIS A 8 -12.53 19.85 11.84
N TYR A 9 -12.84 18.91 10.96
CA TYR A 9 -12.15 18.66 9.70
C TYR A 9 -12.96 19.13 8.49
N GLY A 10 -12.85 20.44 8.18
CA GLY A 10 -13.32 20.98 6.91
C GLY A 10 -12.36 20.62 5.76
N TYR A 11 -12.74 20.92 4.51
CA TYR A 11 -11.98 20.59 3.30
C TYR A 11 -10.51 21.02 3.38
N ARG A 12 -10.23 22.27 3.79
CA ARG A 12 -8.87 22.78 3.89
C ARG A 12 -8.01 21.95 4.85
N ARG A 13 -8.55 21.62 6.02
CA ARG A 13 -7.82 20.84 7.02
C ARG A 13 -7.59 19.42 6.57
N LEU A 14 -8.59 18.76 5.93
CA LEU A 14 -8.43 17.41 5.35
C LEU A 14 -7.31 17.39 4.31
N VAL A 15 -7.32 18.32 3.36
CA VAL A 15 -6.27 18.39 2.32
C VAL A 15 -4.90 18.58 2.96
N TRP A 16 -4.72 19.61 3.80
CA TRP A 16 -3.41 19.90 4.40
C TRP A 16 -2.91 18.80 5.34
N SER A 17 -3.80 18.12 6.06
CA SER A 17 -3.43 16.99 6.91
C SER A 17 -3.01 15.77 6.10
N SER A 18 -3.53 15.61 4.89
CA SER A 18 -3.22 14.46 4.02
C SER A 18 -1.93 14.64 3.23
N VAL A 19 -1.47 15.89 3.00
CA VAL A 19 -0.25 16.15 2.22
C VAL A 19 0.95 15.35 2.72
N PRO A 20 1.29 15.30 4.02
CA PRO A 20 2.45 14.52 4.48
C PRO A 20 2.33 13.03 4.16
N SER A 21 1.16 12.41 4.38
CA SER A 21 0.96 10.99 4.09
C SER A 21 0.94 10.72 2.58
N ILE A 22 0.41 11.63 1.77
CA ILE A 22 0.46 11.54 0.31
C ILE A 22 1.91 11.62 -0.17
N LEU A 23 2.70 12.57 0.33
CA LEU A 23 4.12 12.68 0.00
C LEU A 23 4.90 11.44 0.43
N MET A 24 4.60 10.88 1.61
CA MET A 24 5.17 9.62 2.09
C MET A 24 4.93 8.48 1.08
N MET A 25 3.71 8.33 0.57
CA MET A 25 3.36 7.31 -0.41
C MET A 25 3.98 7.57 -1.79
N LEU A 26 4.01 8.82 -2.23
CA LEU A 26 4.65 9.20 -3.51
C LEU A 26 6.16 8.92 -3.50
N VAL A 27 6.86 9.28 -2.42
CA VAL A 27 8.29 8.98 -2.26
C VAL A 27 8.53 7.48 -2.31
N GLY A 28 7.69 6.68 -1.63
CA GLY A 28 7.75 5.22 -1.68
C GLY A 28 7.56 4.65 -3.08
N SER A 29 6.63 5.20 -3.85
CA SER A 29 6.39 4.78 -5.24
C SER A 29 7.57 5.12 -6.16
N ILE A 30 8.13 6.32 -6.03
CA ILE A 30 9.26 6.77 -6.85
C ILE A 30 10.51 5.93 -6.56
N TYR A 31 10.80 5.70 -5.28
CA TYR A 31 12.00 4.93 -4.93
C TYR A 31 11.93 3.48 -5.44
N SER A 32 10.77 2.84 -5.42
CA SER A 32 10.60 1.49 -5.97
C SER A 32 10.90 1.41 -7.47
N VAL A 33 10.55 2.46 -8.22
CA VAL A 33 10.90 2.57 -9.65
C VAL A 33 12.40 2.72 -9.84
N VAL A 34 13.05 3.56 -9.02
CA VAL A 34 14.50 3.82 -9.08
C VAL A 34 15.30 2.56 -8.75
N ASP A 35 14.91 1.84 -7.68
CA ASP A 35 15.54 0.56 -7.30
C ASP A 35 15.48 -0.47 -8.44
N GLY A 36 14.30 -0.64 -9.07
CA GLY A 36 14.14 -1.49 -10.25
C GLY A 36 15.04 -1.08 -11.43
N LEU A 37 15.20 0.23 -11.65
CA LEU A 37 16.09 0.75 -12.69
C LEU A 37 17.57 0.46 -12.39
N PHE A 38 18.00 0.57 -11.13
CA PHE A 38 19.36 0.19 -10.74
C PHE A 38 19.64 -1.28 -11.03
N VAL A 39 18.75 -2.18 -10.63
CA VAL A 39 18.92 -3.61 -10.86
C VAL A 39 18.92 -3.93 -12.36
N SER A 40 17.98 -3.40 -13.13
CA SER A 40 17.85 -3.72 -14.54
C SER A 40 19.04 -3.21 -15.38
N ASN A 41 19.55 -2.01 -15.08
CA ASN A 41 20.62 -1.38 -15.87
C ASN A 41 22.04 -1.81 -15.46
N PHE A 42 22.27 -2.09 -14.19
CA PHE A 42 23.62 -2.33 -13.68
C PHE A 42 23.88 -3.78 -13.26
N VAL A 43 22.84 -4.59 -12.99
CA VAL A 43 23.01 -5.99 -12.60
C VAL A 43 22.67 -6.94 -13.73
N GLY A 44 21.63 -6.63 -14.50
CA GLY A 44 21.25 -7.37 -15.70
C GLY A 44 19.86 -8.02 -15.64
N THR A 45 19.45 -8.54 -16.78
CA THR A 45 18.08 -9.05 -17.01
C THR A 45 17.70 -10.25 -16.14
N SER A 46 18.64 -11.19 -15.94
CA SER A 46 18.39 -12.39 -15.10
C SER A 46 18.21 -12.00 -13.62
N ALA A 47 18.95 -11.01 -13.15
CA ALA A 47 18.79 -10.49 -11.79
C ALA A 47 17.45 -9.75 -11.62
N PHE A 48 17.06 -8.95 -12.60
CA PHE A 48 15.78 -8.27 -12.61
C PHE A 48 14.60 -9.26 -12.67
N ALA A 49 14.73 -10.34 -13.44
CA ALA A 49 13.76 -11.43 -13.46
C ALA A 49 13.64 -12.11 -12.08
N ALA A 50 14.77 -12.43 -11.46
CA ALA A 50 14.80 -13.06 -10.14
C ALA A 50 14.13 -12.18 -9.06
N LEU A 51 14.40 -10.87 -9.07
CA LEU A 51 13.74 -9.90 -8.20
C LEU A 51 12.22 -9.96 -8.38
N ASN A 52 11.73 -9.87 -9.61
CA ASN A 52 10.29 -9.88 -9.90
C ASN A 52 9.59 -11.20 -9.54
N ILE A 53 10.32 -12.34 -9.54
CA ILE A 53 9.78 -13.63 -9.14
C ILE A 53 9.63 -13.72 -7.62
N ILE A 54 10.66 -13.33 -6.85
CA ILE A 54 10.68 -13.61 -5.41
C ILE A 54 10.11 -12.46 -4.55
N TRP A 55 10.19 -11.20 -5.03
CA TRP A 55 9.71 -10.03 -4.28
C TRP A 55 8.24 -10.10 -3.89
N PRO A 56 7.29 -10.55 -4.73
CA PRO A 56 5.89 -10.72 -4.34
C PRO A 56 5.70 -11.62 -3.12
N ALA A 57 6.48 -12.70 -2.99
CA ALA A 57 6.39 -13.56 -1.83
C ALA A 57 6.86 -12.88 -0.54
N VAL A 58 7.95 -12.12 -0.60
CA VAL A 58 8.44 -11.31 0.51
C VAL A 58 7.42 -10.23 0.88
N MET A 59 6.83 -9.57 -0.12
CA MET A 59 5.78 -8.55 0.07
C MET A 59 4.53 -9.10 0.75
N ILE A 60 4.06 -10.30 0.37
CA ILE A 60 2.89 -10.94 1.01
C ILE A 60 3.14 -11.12 2.51
N VAL A 61 4.33 -11.56 2.90
CA VAL A 61 4.67 -11.71 4.33
C VAL A 61 4.86 -10.33 4.99
N GLY A 62 5.54 -9.40 4.33
CA GLY A 62 5.74 -8.03 4.81
C GLY A 62 4.43 -7.25 5.02
N ALA A 63 3.42 -7.50 4.19
CA ALA A 63 2.10 -6.90 4.28
C ALA A 63 1.34 -7.23 5.57
N LEU A 64 1.76 -8.26 6.33
CA LEU A 64 1.27 -8.48 7.70
C LEU A 64 1.63 -7.32 8.62
N GLY A 65 2.79 -6.67 8.41
CA GLY A 65 3.15 -5.45 9.12
C GLY A 65 2.18 -4.30 8.82
N LEU A 66 1.79 -4.12 7.56
CA LEU A 66 0.79 -3.14 7.15
C LEU A 66 -0.59 -3.45 7.74
N MET A 67 -0.99 -4.73 7.72
CA MET A 67 -2.25 -5.20 8.33
C MET A 67 -2.32 -4.82 9.82
N ILE A 68 -1.30 -5.16 10.59
CA ILE A 68 -1.22 -4.85 12.02
C ILE A 68 -1.16 -3.34 12.23
N GLY A 69 -0.41 -2.62 11.39
CA GLY A 69 -0.28 -1.16 11.45
C GLY A 69 -1.60 -0.44 11.21
N THR A 70 -2.27 -0.71 10.10
CA THR A 70 -3.51 -0.01 9.72
C THR A 70 -4.66 -0.34 10.67
N GLY A 71 -4.88 -1.63 10.96
CA GLY A 71 -5.92 -2.04 11.90
C GLY A 71 -5.63 -1.62 13.34
N GLY A 72 -4.34 -1.62 13.71
CA GLY A 72 -3.87 -1.13 15.00
C GLY A 72 -4.02 0.38 15.15
N ALA A 73 -3.70 1.16 14.11
CA ALA A 73 -3.87 2.61 14.10
C ALA A 73 -5.34 3.01 14.32
N ALA A 74 -6.28 2.29 13.69
CA ALA A 74 -7.71 2.48 13.92
C ALA A 74 -8.11 2.18 15.38
N LEU A 75 -7.66 1.05 15.94
CA LEU A 75 -7.96 0.65 17.32
C LEU A 75 -7.36 1.61 18.36
N VAL A 76 -6.09 1.98 18.18
CA VAL A 76 -5.39 2.92 19.05
C VAL A 76 -6.05 4.30 19.02
N SER A 77 -6.38 4.80 17.84
CA SER A 77 -7.07 6.10 17.71
C SER A 77 -8.47 6.10 18.33
N GLN A 78 -9.22 5.00 18.23
CA GLN A 78 -10.50 4.82 18.93
C GLN A 78 -10.33 4.88 20.45
N THR A 79 -9.32 4.21 20.98
CA THR A 79 -9.02 4.19 22.42
C THR A 79 -8.61 5.60 22.90
N MET A 80 -7.82 6.33 22.09
CA MET A 80 -7.50 7.74 22.37
C MET A 80 -8.76 8.61 22.38
N GLY A 81 -9.68 8.38 21.45
CA GLY A 81 -10.97 9.08 21.38
C GLY A 81 -11.85 8.83 22.60
N GLN A 82 -11.78 7.66 23.23
CA GLN A 82 -12.43 7.33 24.50
C GLN A 82 -11.80 8.04 25.71
N GLY A 83 -10.66 8.71 25.51
CA GLY A 83 -9.92 9.41 26.56
C GLY A 83 -8.90 8.56 27.31
N ASP A 84 -8.74 7.28 26.95
CA ASP A 84 -7.77 6.37 27.60
C ASP A 84 -6.44 6.34 26.83
N PHE A 85 -5.65 7.40 26.98
CA PHE A 85 -4.36 7.52 26.32
C PHE A 85 -3.33 6.48 26.79
N TYR A 86 -3.37 6.10 28.07
CA TYR A 86 -2.46 5.07 28.59
C TYR A 86 -2.78 3.70 27.97
N ARG A 87 -4.05 3.36 27.86
CA ARG A 87 -4.48 2.11 27.21
C ARG A 87 -4.09 2.11 25.73
N ALA A 88 -4.20 3.26 25.05
CA ALA A 88 -3.75 3.43 23.66
C ALA A 88 -2.25 3.16 23.52
N ASP A 89 -1.42 3.70 24.43
CA ASP A 89 0.03 3.43 24.49
C ASP A 89 0.36 1.95 24.72
N VAL A 90 -0.39 1.28 25.62
CA VAL A 90 -0.24 -0.16 25.88
C VAL A 90 -0.56 -0.98 24.62
N ILE A 91 -1.68 -0.70 23.95
CA ILE A 91 -2.08 -1.39 22.72
C ILE A 91 -1.04 -1.14 21.61
N PHE A 92 -0.64 0.10 21.39
CA PHE A 92 0.41 0.46 20.43
C PHE A 92 1.69 -0.36 20.69
N SER A 93 2.20 -0.31 21.92
CA SER A 93 3.42 -1.03 22.32
C SER A 93 3.32 -2.54 22.15
N MET A 94 2.15 -3.08 22.42
CA MET A 94 1.86 -4.51 22.25
C MET A 94 1.91 -4.89 20.75
N LEU A 95 1.27 -4.11 19.88
CA LEU A 95 1.23 -4.38 18.45
C LEU A 95 2.63 -4.30 17.81
N ILE A 96 3.46 -3.34 18.21
CA ILE A 96 4.85 -3.23 17.75
C ILE A 96 5.66 -4.46 18.19
N ARG A 97 5.56 -4.86 19.48
CA ARG A 97 6.23 -6.08 19.97
C ARG A 97 5.76 -7.34 19.25
N PHE A 98 4.45 -7.45 19.02
CA PHE A 98 3.90 -8.56 18.27
C PHE A 98 4.42 -8.60 16.82
N THR A 99 4.51 -7.47 16.16
CA THR A 99 5.08 -7.37 14.79
C THR A 99 6.53 -7.89 14.77
N ILE A 100 7.36 -7.54 15.77
CA ILE A 100 8.73 -8.04 15.88
C ILE A 100 8.74 -9.56 16.07
N VAL A 101 7.96 -10.08 17.01
CA VAL A 101 7.91 -11.52 17.29
C VAL A 101 7.41 -12.29 16.06
N LEU A 102 6.33 -11.81 15.44
CA LEU A 102 5.76 -12.43 14.24
C LEU A 102 6.77 -12.46 13.09
N SER A 103 7.49 -11.37 12.86
CA SER A 103 8.49 -11.30 11.79
C SER A 103 9.65 -12.28 12.03
N LEU A 104 10.12 -12.42 13.28
CA LEU A 104 11.17 -13.38 13.61
C LEU A 104 10.69 -14.85 13.47
N VAL A 105 9.44 -15.12 13.86
CA VAL A 105 8.83 -16.45 13.67
C VAL A 105 8.66 -16.81 12.20
N LEU A 106 8.26 -15.85 11.35
CA LEU A 106 8.06 -16.08 9.92
C LEU A 106 9.39 -16.08 9.14
N MET A 107 10.42 -15.41 9.64
CA MET A 107 11.75 -15.37 9.02
C MET A 107 12.35 -16.77 8.88
N VAL A 108 12.24 -17.61 9.92
CA VAL A 108 12.89 -18.94 9.92
C VAL A 108 12.33 -19.86 8.83
N PRO A 109 11.01 -20.14 8.76
CA PRO A 109 10.47 -21.00 7.70
C PRO A 109 10.71 -20.41 6.31
N LEU A 110 10.60 -19.07 6.15
CA LEU A 110 10.84 -18.42 4.86
C LEU A 110 12.29 -18.62 4.38
N LEU A 111 13.27 -18.55 5.28
CA LEU A 111 14.67 -18.85 4.94
C LEU A 111 14.87 -20.33 4.57
N VAL A 112 14.28 -21.25 5.34
CA VAL A 112 14.42 -22.70 5.10
C VAL A 112 13.78 -23.13 3.78
N PHE A 113 12.63 -22.55 3.46
CA PHE A 113 11.87 -22.92 2.26
C PHE A 113 12.10 -21.96 1.08
N MET A 114 13.13 -21.10 1.11
CA MET A 114 13.36 -20.12 0.05
C MET A 114 13.60 -20.74 -1.32
N GLU A 115 14.40 -21.79 -1.41
CA GLU A 115 14.66 -22.48 -2.69
C GLU A 115 13.43 -23.21 -3.24
N PRO A 116 12.71 -24.07 -2.46
CA PRO A 116 11.44 -24.62 -2.89
C PRO A 116 10.43 -23.56 -3.35
N LEU A 117 10.36 -22.43 -2.65
CA LEU A 117 9.47 -21.32 -2.98
C LEU A 117 9.86 -20.67 -4.32
N ALA A 118 11.15 -20.40 -4.54
CA ALA A 118 11.63 -19.86 -5.81
C ALA A 118 11.27 -20.77 -6.99
N ARG A 119 11.47 -22.08 -6.85
CA ARG A 119 11.08 -23.07 -7.86
C ARG A 119 9.56 -23.13 -8.10
N LEU A 120 8.78 -23.08 -7.03
CA LEU A 120 7.30 -23.04 -7.11
C LEU A 120 6.80 -21.80 -7.87
N LEU A 121 7.50 -20.69 -7.73
CA LEU A 121 7.19 -19.42 -8.42
C LEU A 121 7.71 -19.37 -9.86
N GLY A 122 8.33 -20.46 -10.36
CA GLY A 122 8.74 -20.60 -11.74
C GLY A 122 10.21 -20.21 -12.02
N ALA A 123 11.04 -20.07 -10.98
CA ALA A 123 12.48 -19.88 -11.19
C ALA A 123 13.15 -21.19 -11.65
N GLU A 124 14.04 -21.13 -12.66
CA GLU A 124 14.78 -22.24 -13.20
C GLU A 124 16.28 -21.92 -13.34
N GLY A 125 17.12 -22.94 -13.35
CA GLY A 125 18.55 -22.83 -13.59
C GLY A 125 19.27 -21.86 -12.64
N GLU A 126 19.99 -20.89 -13.19
CA GLU A 126 20.71 -19.86 -12.41
C GLU A 126 19.77 -18.88 -11.71
N THR A 127 18.58 -18.65 -12.25
CA THR A 127 17.61 -17.74 -11.64
C THR A 127 17.19 -18.19 -10.25
N VAL A 128 17.15 -19.50 -9.97
CA VAL A 128 16.89 -20.05 -8.63
C VAL A 128 17.92 -19.53 -7.61
N LYS A 129 19.21 -19.57 -7.96
CA LYS A 129 20.27 -19.10 -7.07
C LYS A 129 20.13 -17.61 -6.77
N LEU A 130 19.81 -16.80 -7.79
CA LEU A 130 19.58 -15.37 -7.64
C LEU A 130 18.35 -15.08 -6.76
N CYS A 131 17.25 -15.81 -6.95
CA CYS A 131 16.06 -15.74 -6.09
C CYS A 131 16.39 -16.09 -4.64
N VAL A 132 17.19 -17.15 -4.41
CA VAL A 132 17.58 -17.57 -3.06
C VAL A 132 18.47 -16.51 -2.40
N ILE A 133 19.44 -15.95 -3.10
CA ILE A 133 20.31 -14.89 -2.57
C ILE A 133 19.49 -13.66 -2.20
N TYR A 134 18.73 -13.13 -3.15
CA TYR A 134 17.90 -11.93 -2.96
C TYR A 134 16.86 -12.14 -1.86
N GLY A 135 16.07 -13.21 -1.98
CA GLY A 135 15.00 -13.54 -1.05
C GLY A 135 15.50 -13.80 0.37
N SER A 136 16.67 -14.45 0.54
CA SER A 136 17.25 -14.68 1.87
C SER A 136 17.70 -13.40 2.54
N ILE A 137 18.34 -12.48 1.82
CA ILE A 137 18.73 -11.18 2.36
C ILE A 137 17.50 -10.37 2.75
N CYS A 138 16.48 -10.32 1.89
CA CYS A 138 15.21 -9.66 2.20
C CYS A 138 14.52 -10.29 3.41
N THR A 139 14.57 -11.62 3.55
CA THR A 139 13.98 -12.34 4.67
C THR A 139 14.71 -12.06 5.98
N ILE A 140 16.03 -11.94 5.99
CA ILE A 140 16.80 -11.51 7.16
C ILE A 140 16.39 -10.08 7.59
N GLY A 141 16.11 -9.21 6.62
CA GLY A 141 15.60 -7.86 6.85
C GLY A 141 14.11 -7.78 7.20
N LEU A 142 13.37 -8.89 7.19
CA LEU A 142 11.91 -8.92 7.38
C LEU A 142 11.43 -8.22 8.67
N PRO A 143 12.10 -8.33 9.84
CA PRO A 143 11.70 -7.58 11.02
C PRO A 143 11.70 -6.06 10.82
N ALA A 144 12.71 -5.53 10.15
CA ALA A 144 12.82 -4.11 9.84
C ALA A 144 11.74 -3.69 8.82
N PHE A 145 11.52 -4.49 7.79
CA PHE A 145 10.53 -4.26 6.76
C PHE A 145 9.10 -4.26 7.32
N MET A 146 8.74 -5.27 8.12
CA MET A 146 7.42 -5.32 8.76
C MET A 146 7.19 -4.18 9.75
N LEU A 147 8.23 -3.77 10.50
CA LEU A 147 8.15 -2.60 11.37
C LEU A 147 7.94 -1.31 10.58
N GLN A 148 8.66 -1.10 9.49
CA GLN A 148 8.51 0.05 8.61
C GLN A 148 7.06 0.13 8.07
N MET A 149 6.52 -0.98 7.56
CA MET A 149 5.13 -1.07 7.10
C MET A 149 4.12 -0.77 8.22
N CYS A 150 4.39 -1.27 9.42
CA CYS A 150 3.53 -1.04 10.59
C CYS A 150 3.54 0.44 11.02
N PHE A 151 4.71 1.05 11.17
CA PHE A 151 4.84 2.45 11.57
C PHE A 151 4.24 3.44 10.59
N GLN A 152 4.20 3.10 9.30
CA GLN A 152 3.61 3.93 8.26
C GLN A 152 2.19 4.39 8.60
N SER A 153 1.38 3.52 9.21
CA SER A 153 0.02 3.84 9.64
C SER A 153 -0.02 4.60 10.98
N PHE A 154 0.98 4.41 11.85
CA PHE A 154 0.98 5.03 13.18
C PHE A 154 1.46 6.47 13.22
N TYR A 155 2.16 6.97 12.20
CA TYR A 155 2.61 8.37 12.20
C TYR A 155 1.46 9.38 12.30
N MET A 156 0.33 9.08 11.64
CA MET A 156 -0.85 9.94 11.73
C MET A 156 -1.56 9.79 13.08
N THR A 157 -1.68 8.57 13.60
CA THR A 157 -2.23 8.30 14.93
C THR A 157 -1.41 8.95 16.05
N ALA A 158 -0.09 9.02 15.85
CA ALA A 158 0.84 9.71 16.75
C ALA A 158 0.85 11.24 16.59
N GLU A 159 -0.02 11.80 15.74
CA GLU A 159 -0.12 13.23 15.41
C GLU A 159 1.18 13.82 14.84
N ARG A 160 2.01 12.98 14.20
CA ARG A 160 3.32 13.33 13.60
C ARG A 160 3.47 12.81 12.16
N PRO A 161 2.53 13.08 11.24
CA PRO A 161 2.62 12.58 9.87
C PRO A 161 3.86 13.11 9.11
N GLN A 162 4.38 14.30 9.48
CA GLN A 162 5.62 14.84 8.90
C GLN A 162 6.83 13.94 9.19
N LEU A 163 6.83 13.25 10.35
CA LEU A 163 7.87 12.27 10.66
C LEU A 163 7.81 11.09 9.68
N GLY A 164 6.62 10.64 9.29
CA GLY A 164 6.43 9.62 8.28
C GLY A 164 6.99 10.04 6.92
N THR A 165 6.70 11.26 6.47
CA THR A 165 7.27 11.82 5.24
C THR A 165 8.81 11.90 5.32
N LEU A 166 9.35 12.42 6.42
CA LEU A 166 10.79 12.51 6.62
C LEU A 166 11.45 11.12 6.57
N MET A 167 10.86 10.14 7.26
CA MET A 167 11.38 8.77 7.27
C MET A 167 11.34 8.14 5.87
N SER A 168 10.29 8.35 5.09
CA SER A 168 10.23 7.87 3.71
C SER A 168 11.32 8.49 2.83
N ILE A 169 11.55 9.79 2.96
CA ILE A 169 12.62 10.47 2.23
C ILE A 169 13.99 9.93 2.64
N VAL A 170 14.26 9.81 3.94
CA VAL A 170 15.54 9.27 4.46
C VAL A 170 15.74 7.83 3.98
N CYS A 171 14.71 6.98 4.04
CA CYS A 171 14.79 5.60 3.54
C CYS A 171 15.08 5.57 2.03
N ALA A 172 14.38 6.38 1.23
CA ALA A 172 14.58 6.44 -0.21
C ALA A 172 16.02 6.91 -0.57
N VAL A 173 16.50 7.96 0.08
CA VAL A 173 17.86 8.47 -0.13
C VAL A 173 18.90 7.44 0.32
N THR A 174 18.68 6.79 1.47
CA THR A 174 19.57 5.73 1.97
C THR A 174 19.63 4.56 0.99
N ASN A 175 18.48 4.08 0.51
CA ASN A 175 18.42 3.01 -0.47
C ASN A 175 19.18 3.38 -1.75
N MET A 176 18.85 4.52 -2.39
CA MET A 176 19.52 4.95 -3.63
C MET A 176 21.05 5.14 -3.46
N ALA A 177 21.47 5.69 -2.32
CA ALA A 177 22.90 5.86 -2.03
C ALA A 177 23.60 4.50 -1.84
N LEU A 178 22.97 3.56 -1.14
CA LEU A 178 23.49 2.22 -0.94
C LEU A 178 23.43 1.36 -2.21
N ASP A 179 22.40 1.51 -3.07
CA ASP A 179 22.37 0.88 -4.39
C ASP A 179 23.55 1.32 -5.24
N ALA A 180 23.79 2.63 -5.31
CA ALA A 180 24.97 3.14 -6.02
C ALA A 180 26.29 2.58 -5.44
N LEU A 181 26.43 2.52 -4.11
CA LEU A 181 27.62 2.01 -3.45
C LEU A 181 27.79 0.50 -3.66
N PHE A 182 26.75 -0.32 -3.42
CA PHE A 182 26.86 -1.77 -3.43
C PHE A 182 26.83 -2.36 -4.85
N ILE A 183 26.05 -1.75 -5.75
CA ILE A 183 25.93 -2.26 -7.13
C ILE A 183 27.05 -1.70 -8.00
N ILE A 184 27.29 -0.36 -7.99
CA ILE A 184 28.23 0.27 -8.91
C ILE A 184 29.66 0.21 -8.39
N VAL A 185 29.90 0.51 -7.10
CA VAL A 185 31.27 0.59 -6.56
C VAL A 185 31.77 -0.76 -6.11
N PHE A 186 30.97 -1.53 -5.33
CA PHE A 186 31.39 -2.82 -4.79
C PHE A 186 31.08 -4.00 -5.71
N HIS A 187 30.28 -3.82 -6.76
CA HIS A 187 29.87 -4.84 -7.71
C HIS A 187 29.23 -6.09 -7.06
N TRP A 188 28.45 -5.89 -5.98
CA TRP A 188 27.76 -6.98 -5.28
C TRP A 188 26.51 -7.48 -6.04
N GLY A 189 26.19 -6.88 -7.18
CA GLY A 189 25.06 -7.28 -8.02
C GLY A 189 23.72 -7.28 -7.27
N LEU A 190 22.93 -8.34 -7.47
CA LEU A 190 21.60 -8.47 -6.87
C LEU A 190 21.62 -8.56 -5.32
N ALA A 191 22.67 -9.14 -4.75
CA ALA A 191 22.84 -9.15 -3.29
C ALA A 191 23.04 -7.73 -2.72
N GLY A 192 23.70 -6.85 -3.49
CA GLY A 192 23.86 -5.44 -3.15
C GLY A 192 22.52 -4.70 -3.11
N ALA A 193 21.67 -4.89 -4.12
CA ALA A 193 20.34 -4.32 -4.17
C ALA A 193 19.48 -4.77 -2.97
N ALA A 194 19.45 -6.08 -2.68
CA ALA A 194 18.74 -6.61 -1.52
C ALA A 194 19.24 -6.01 -0.20
N ALA A 195 20.57 -5.93 -0.02
CA ALA A 195 21.18 -5.37 1.17
C ALA A 195 20.85 -3.87 1.32
N ALA A 196 20.92 -3.09 0.24
CA ALA A 196 20.59 -1.68 0.24
C ALA A 196 19.13 -1.43 0.66
N SER A 197 18.20 -2.19 0.08
CA SER A 197 16.78 -2.11 0.40
C SER A 197 16.50 -2.48 1.86
N MET A 198 17.12 -3.56 2.38
CA MET A 198 16.90 -3.98 3.76
C MET A 198 17.57 -3.04 4.77
N LEU A 199 18.72 -2.45 4.47
CA LEU A 199 19.33 -1.43 5.31
C LEU A 199 18.49 -0.14 5.35
N ALA A 200 17.90 0.27 4.24
CA ALA A 200 16.93 1.36 4.22
C ALA A 200 15.70 1.04 5.09
N CYS A 201 15.18 -0.20 5.01
CA CYS A 201 14.10 -0.67 5.89
C CYS A 201 14.53 -0.68 7.38
N CYS A 202 15.80 -0.96 7.69
CA CYS A 202 16.31 -0.85 9.06
C CYS A 202 16.20 0.58 9.59
N VAL A 203 16.51 1.57 8.77
CA VAL A 203 16.30 2.99 9.14
C VAL A 203 14.82 3.27 9.37
N GLY A 204 13.94 2.84 8.43
CA GLY A 204 12.50 3.07 8.50
C GLY A 204 11.77 2.32 9.61
N GLY A 205 12.31 1.20 10.09
CA GLY A 205 11.71 0.38 11.14
C GLY A 205 12.31 0.66 12.54
N PHE A 206 13.63 0.69 12.66
CA PHE A 206 14.28 0.80 13.97
C PHE A 206 14.40 2.24 14.48
N PHE A 207 14.53 3.24 13.59
CA PHE A 207 14.53 4.63 14.04
C PHE A 207 13.19 5.03 14.71
N PRO A 208 12.01 4.75 14.12
CA PRO A 208 10.74 5.01 14.80
C PRO A 208 10.62 4.24 16.13
N LEU A 209 11.06 2.99 16.16
CA LEU A 209 11.07 2.19 17.39
C LEU A 209 11.88 2.89 18.51
N TRP A 210 13.07 3.38 18.18
CA TRP A 210 13.89 4.19 19.09
C TRP A 210 13.19 5.51 19.46
N TYR A 211 12.64 6.23 18.48
CA TYR A 211 11.97 7.52 18.71
C TYR A 211 10.81 7.38 19.69
N PHE A 212 9.88 6.45 19.45
CA PHE A 212 8.71 6.23 20.31
C PHE A 212 9.08 5.70 21.71
N SER A 213 10.25 5.08 21.86
CA SER A 213 10.79 4.61 23.14
C SER A 213 11.60 5.69 23.88
N SER A 214 12.01 6.74 23.19
CA SER A 214 12.92 7.76 23.70
C SER A 214 12.20 8.82 24.54
N ARG A 215 12.99 9.45 25.44
CA ARG A 215 12.57 10.66 26.18
C ARG A 215 12.39 11.90 25.28
N HIS A 216 12.96 11.89 24.07
CA HIS A 216 12.82 12.95 23.06
C HIS A 216 11.51 12.86 22.26
N ASN A 217 10.71 11.84 22.53
CA ASN A 217 9.41 11.67 21.88
C ASN A 217 8.46 12.81 22.28
N ARG A 218 8.02 13.54 21.25
CA ARG A 218 7.03 14.65 21.37
C ARG A 218 5.69 14.32 20.73
N SER A 219 5.46 13.03 20.43
CA SER A 219 4.19 12.58 19.85
C SER A 219 3.17 12.20 20.94
N SER A 220 1.93 12.00 20.52
CA SER A 220 0.85 11.57 21.40
C SER A 220 0.93 10.08 21.79
N LEU A 221 1.78 9.29 21.13
CA LEU A 221 1.99 7.86 21.42
C LEU A 221 3.38 7.59 21.98
N ARG A 222 3.46 6.64 22.94
CA ARG A 222 4.73 6.22 23.57
C ARG A 222 4.80 4.71 23.72
N MET A 223 6.03 4.19 23.63
CA MET A 223 6.28 2.79 23.99
C MET A 223 6.29 2.63 25.51
N VAL A 224 5.39 1.78 26.00
CA VAL A 224 5.26 1.48 27.44
C VAL A 224 5.31 -0.03 27.67
N PRO A 225 5.72 -0.49 28.86
CA PRO A 225 5.59 -1.90 29.23
C PRO A 225 4.12 -2.29 29.33
N GLY A 226 3.79 -3.51 28.90
CA GLY A 226 2.43 -4.03 28.97
C GLY A 226 2.42 -5.52 28.61
N LYS A 227 1.36 -6.20 29.00
CA LYS A 227 1.16 -7.63 28.70
C LYS A 227 0.64 -7.80 27.26
N MET A 228 0.91 -8.96 26.67
CA MET A 228 0.29 -9.36 25.42
C MET A 228 -1.16 -9.79 25.71
N GLU A 229 -2.10 -9.12 25.05
CA GLU A 229 -3.53 -9.39 25.17
C GLU A 229 -4.08 -9.87 23.83
N ARG A 230 -4.80 -10.97 23.87
CA ARG A 230 -5.31 -11.62 22.64
C ARG A 230 -6.40 -10.79 21.96
N GLU A 231 -7.28 -10.17 22.73
CA GLU A 231 -8.46 -9.49 22.18
C GLU A 231 -8.08 -8.26 21.32
N PRO A 232 -7.29 -7.27 21.81
CA PRO A 232 -6.88 -6.14 20.99
C PRO A 232 -6.04 -6.56 19.79
N LEU A 233 -5.25 -7.65 19.92
CA LEU A 233 -4.45 -8.18 18.82
C LEU A 233 -5.34 -8.72 17.69
N LEU A 234 -6.35 -9.52 18.02
CA LEU A 234 -7.30 -10.06 17.04
C LEU A 234 -8.14 -8.94 16.41
N GLN A 235 -8.52 -7.94 17.21
CA GLN A 235 -9.26 -6.79 16.73
C GLN A 235 -8.43 -5.96 15.73
N ALA A 236 -7.17 -5.64 16.05
CA ALA A 236 -6.27 -4.95 15.15
C ALA A 236 -6.03 -5.74 13.85
N SER A 237 -5.74 -7.05 13.97
CA SER A 237 -5.54 -7.91 12.81
C SER A 237 -6.79 -7.99 11.92
N SER A 238 -7.97 -8.13 12.52
CA SER A 238 -9.25 -8.15 11.79
C SER A 238 -9.53 -6.81 11.10
N ASN A 239 -9.24 -5.69 11.76
CA ASN A 239 -9.44 -4.35 11.19
C ASN A 239 -8.53 -4.06 10.00
N GLY A 240 -7.29 -4.55 10.03
CA GLY A 240 -6.34 -4.35 8.94
C GLY A 240 -6.39 -5.42 7.84
N LEU A 241 -7.27 -6.41 7.97
CA LEU A 241 -7.37 -7.53 7.02
C LEU A 241 -7.66 -7.05 5.59
N SER A 242 -8.36 -5.93 5.40
CA SER A 242 -8.63 -5.33 4.10
C SER A 242 -7.35 -4.95 3.35
N GLU A 243 -6.36 -4.40 4.05
CA GLU A 243 -5.07 -4.02 3.46
C GLU A 243 -4.26 -5.26 3.05
N TYR A 244 -4.33 -6.31 3.87
CA TYR A 244 -3.68 -7.59 3.55
C TYR A 244 -4.31 -8.26 2.34
N VAL A 245 -5.64 -8.34 2.30
CA VAL A 245 -6.41 -8.86 1.15
C VAL A 245 -6.12 -8.03 -0.10
N GLY A 246 -6.06 -6.71 0.02
CA GLY A 246 -5.72 -5.81 -1.09
C GLY A 246 -4.34 -6.11 -1.68
N ASN A 247 -3.32 -6.29 -0.84
CA ASN A 247 -1.97 -6.63 -1.28
C ASN A 247 -1.86 -7.98 -1.99
N ILE A 248 -2.51 -9.01 -1.45
CA ILE A 248 -2.54 -10.34 -2.10
C ILE A 248 -3.28 -10.25 -3.44
N SER A 249 -4.44 -9.60 -3.43
CA SER A 249 -5.26 -9.46 -4.64
C SER A 249 -4.52 -8.76 -5.76
N PHE A 250 -3.74 -7.71 -5.43
CA PHE A 250 -2.94 -6.99 -6.41
C PHE A 250 -1.97 -7.93 -7.15
N ASN A 251 -1.26 -8.81 -6.43
CA ASN A 251 -0.33 -9.78 -7.05
C ASN A 251 -1.08 -10.82 -7.91
N VAL A 252 -2.22 -11.32 -7.44
CA VAL A 252 -3.05 -12.27 -8.21
C VAL A 252 -3.58 -11.62 -9.49
N LEU A 253 -4.09 -10.41 -9.39
CA LEU A 253 -4.60 -9.64 -10.54
C LEU A 253 -3.50 -9.37 -11.56
N ALA A 254 -2.31 -8.96 -11.13
CA ALA A 254 -1.18 -8.72 -12.04
C ALA A 254 -0.85 -9.96 -12.88
N ILE A 255 -0.86 -11.16 -12.27
CA ILE A 255 -0.67 -12.41 -13.00
C ILE A 255 -1.79 -12.65 -14.01
N CYS A 256 -3.05 -12.44 -13.61
CA CYS A 256 -4.21 -12.68 -14.48
C CYS A 256 -4.26 -11.70 -15.66
N TYR A 257 -3.96 -10.40 -15.41
CA TYR A 257 -3.82 -9.40 -16.47
C TYR A 257 -2.73 -9.81 -17.46
N ASN A 258 -1.54 -10.17 -16.98
CA ASN A 258 -0.44 -10.59 -17.83
C ASN A 258 -0.81 -11.80 -18.69
N LEU A 259 -1.49 -12.81 -18.12
CA LEU A 259 -1.94 -13.99 -18.86
C LEU A 259 -2.94 -13.64 -19.97
N GLN A 260 -3.92 -12.79 -19.67
CA GLN A 260 -4.91 -12.37 -20.67
C GLN A 260 -4.31 -11.49 -21.76
N LEU A 261 -3.44 -10.55 -21.40
CA LEU A 261 -2.77 -9.66 -22.32
C LEU A 261 -1.82 -10.43 -23.24
N LEU A 262 -1.04 -11.37 -22.69
CA LEU A 262 -0.15 -12.22 -23.49
C LEU A 262 -0.94 -13.03 -24.52
N ARG A 263 -2.12 -13.57 -24.16
CA ARG A 263 -2.99 -14.33 -25.06
C ARG A 263 -3.61 -13.47 -26.15
N MET A 264 -4.00 -12.24 -25.86
CA MET A 264 -4.80 -11.40 -26.78
C MET A 264 -3.97 -10.38 -27.56
N MET A 265 -2.90 -9.88 -26.97
CA MET A 265 -2.08 -8.79 -27.52
C MET A 265 -0.59 -9.13 -27.61
N GLY A 266 -0.18 -10.33 -27.15
CA GLY A 266 1.23 -10.72 -27.10
C GLY A 266 2.07 -9.89 -26.14
N GLU A 267 3.37 -9.82 -26.40
CA GLU A 267 4.34 -9.12 -25.55
C GLU A 267 4.06 -7.60 -25.46
N ASN A 268 3.53 -6.99 -26.51
CA ASN A 268 3.19 -5.58 -26.50
C ASN A 268 2.09 -5.23 -25.49
N GLY A 269 1.09 -6.12 -25.30
CA GLY A 269 0.06 -5.95 -24.27
C GLY A 269 0.64 -5.99 -22.88
N VAL A 270 1.55 -6.93 -22.58
CA VAL A 270 2.22 -7.04 -21.28
C VAL A 270 3.13 -5.83 -21.02
N ALA A 271 3.86 -5.37 -22.06
CA ALA A 271 4.69 -4.18 -21.95
C ALA A 271 3.87 -2.92 -21.65
N ALA A 272 2.74 -2.72 -22.36
CA ALA A 272 1.83 -1.61 -22.10
C ALA A 272 1.27 -1.65 -20.67
N TYR A 273 0.90 -2.83 -20.17
CA TYR A 273 0.42 -3.00 -18.79
C TYR A 273 1.48 -2.68 -17.74
N SER A 274 2.73 -3.03 -17.99
CA SER A 274 3.83 -2.66 -17.09
C SER A 274 3.95 -1.14 -16.95
N VAL A 275 3.82 -0.40 -18.04
CA VAL A 275 3.80 1.08 -18.01
C VAL A 275 2.58 1.58 -17.21
N LEU A 276 1.41 0.96 -17.42
CA LEU A 276 0.19 1.30 -16.67
C LEU A 276 0.38 1.12 -15.17
N LEU A 277 1.01 0.03 -14.74
CA LEU A 277 1.26 -0.23 -13.31
C LEU A 277 2.12 0.88 -12.69
N TYR A 278 3.26 1.23 -13.30
CA TYR A 278 4.11 2.30 -12.79
C TYR A 278 3.41 3.65 -12.77
N TYR A 279 2.69 3.97 -13.84
CA TYR A 279 1.94 5.19 -13.95
C TYR A 279 0.78 5.24 -12.92
N GLY A 280 0.01 4.16 -12.81
CA GLY A 280 -1.10 4.03 -11.87
C GLY A 280 -0.68 4.11 -10.41
N TYR A 281 0.50 3.58 -10.04
CA TYR A 281 1.00 3.67 -8.68
C TYR A 281 1.17 5.11 -8.18
N ILE A 282 1.62 6.02 -9.05
CA ILE A 282 1.79 7.44 -8.70
C ILE A 282 0.43 8.05 -8.35
N PHE A 283 -0.60 7.74 -9.12
CA PHE A 283 -1.96 8.24 -8.87
C PHE A 283 -2.60 7.57 -7.65
N ALA A 284 -2.44 6.26 -7.50
CA ALA A 284 -2.96 5.50 -6.36
C ALA A 284 -2.35 5.96 -5.02
N ALA A 285 -1.09 6.41 -5.02
CA ALA A 285 -0.40 6.94 -3.83
C ALA A 285 -1.17 8.10 -3.18
N VAL A 286 -1.89 8.90 -3.97
CA VAL A 286 -2.71 10.01 -3.46
C VAL A 286 -3.88 9.48 -2.63
N PHE A 287 -4.59 8.47 -3.13
CA PHE A 287 -5.72 7.87 -2.41
C PHE A 287 -5.27 7.08 -1.19
N PHE A 288 -4.17 6.31 -1.29
CA PHE A 288 -3.61 5.59 -0.14
C PHE A 288 -3.13 6.56 0.95
N GLY A 289 -2.42 7.64 0.58
CA GLY A 289 -1.98 8.66 1.53
C GLY A 289 -3.14 9.37 2.22
N TYR A 290 -4.22 9.65 1.48
CA TYR A 290 -5.46 10.17 2.04
C TYR A 290 -6.07 9.19 3.07
N ASN A 291 -6.18 7.91 2.73
CA ASN A 291 -6.75 6.88 3.60
C ASN A 291 -5.94 6.66 4.87
N ILE A 292 -4.60 6.64 4.79
CA ILE A 292 -3.70 6.58 5.95
C ILE A 292 -3.98 7.74 6.91
N THR A 293 -4.28 8.93 6.37
CA THR A 293 -4.60 10.10 7.18
C THR A 293 -5.98 10.01 7.81
N VAL A 294 -7.00 9.67 7.01
CA VAL A 294 -8.39 9.81 7.46
C VAL A 294 -8.82 8.67 8.38
N THR A 295 -8.24 7.47 8.25
CA THR A 295 -8.61 6.31 9.07
C THR A 295 -8.45 6.53 10.58
N PRO A 296 -7.30 7.05 11.10
CA PRO A 296 -7.18 7.39 12.51
C PRO A 296 -8.11 8.53 12.97
N ILE A 297 -8.39 9.51 12.09
CA ILE A 297 -9.31 10.62 12.40
C ILE A 297 -10.73 10.08 12.60
N ILE A 298 -11.18 9.16 11.74
CA ILE A 298 -12.45 8.46 11.87
C ILE A 298 -12.48 7.67 13.17
N GLY A 299 -11.42 6.88 13.44
CA GLY A 299 -11.30 6.08 14.65
C GLY A 299 -11.42 6.91 15.91
N TYR A 300 -10.67 8.01 15.99
CA TYR A 300 -10.72 8.93 17.13
C TYR A 300 -12.13 9.49 17.36
N ASN A 301 -12.77 10.02 16.32
CA ASN A 301 -14.11 10.61 16.45
C ASN A 301 -15.17 9.56 16.75
N TYR A 302 -15.02 8.33 16.26
CA TYR A 302 -15.89 7.22 16.61
C TYR A 302 -15.71 6.83 18.09
N GLY A 303 -14.47 6.71 18.57
CA GLY A 303 -14.17 6.44 19.98
C GLY A 303 -14.70 7.54 20.92
N ALA A 304 -14.61 8.80 20.50
CA ALA A 304 -15.14 9.96 21.23
C ALA A 304 -16.67 10.10 21.17
N GLY A 305 -17.38 9.25 20.42
CA GLY A 305 -18.84 9.36 20.24
C GLY A 305 -19.28 10.60 19.44
N ASN A 306 -18.36 11.25 18.70
CA ASN A 306 -18.62 12.49 17.96
C ASN A 306 -19.28 12.20 16.59
N THR A 307 -20.55 11.83 16.62
CA THR A 307 -21.31 11.47 15.41
C THR A 307 -21.51 12.65 14.44
N LYS A 308 -21.51 13.89 14.96
CA LYS A 308 -21.60 15.09 14.11
C LYS A 308 -20.35 15.22 13.23
N GLU A 309 -19.17 15.01 13.80
CA GLU A 309 -17.92 15.08 13.07
C GLU A 309 -17.80 13.90 12.11
N LEU A 310 -18.24 12.69 12.49
CA LEU A 310 -18.27 11.53 11.57
C LEU A 310 -19.10 11.81 10.31
N ARG A 311 -20.28 12.43 10.45
CA ARG A 311 -21.10 12.84 9.28
C ARG A 311 -20.39 13.87 8.42
N SER A 312 -19.75 14.84 9.06
CA SER A 312 -18.97 15.87 8.39
C SER A 312 -17.81 15.26 7.60
N LEU A 313 -17.03 14.38 8.25
CA LEU A 313 -15.91 13.67 7.65
C LEU A 313 -16.34 12.81 6.44
N LEU A 314 -17.43 12.04 6.59
CA LEU A 314 -17.95 11.23 5.49
C LEU A 314 -18.31 12.10 4.29
N ARG A 315 -19.09 13.17 4.51
CA ARG A 315 -19.52 14.08 3.42
C ARG A 315 -18.34 14.78 2.77
N HIS A 316 -17.43 15.37 3.58
CA HIS A 316 -16.29 16.10 3.05
C HIS A 316 -15.33 15.17 2.30
N SER A 317 -15.08 13.95 2.82
CA SER A 317 -14.23 12.96 2.16
C SER A 317 -14.81 12.50 0.84
N LEU A 318 -16.11 12.19 0.76
CA LEU A 318 -16.74 11.76 -0.50
C LEU A 318 -16.66 12.86 -1.56
N ILE A 319 -16.95 14.11 -1.21
CA ILE A 319 -16.86 15.24 -2.15
C ILE A 319 -15.41 15.48 -2.57
N LEU A 320 -14.47 15.47 -1.63
CA LEU A 320 -13.05 15.69 -1.91
C LEU A 320 -12.50 14.60 -2.83
N LEU A 321 -12.83 13.33 -2.57
CA LEU A 321 -12.37 12.21 -3.38
C LEU A 321 -13.00 12.19 -4.77
N LEU A 322 -14.24 12.64 -4.91
CA LEU A 322 -14.86 12.82 -6.23
C LEU A 322 -14.14 13.89 -7.04
N VAL A 323 -13.82 15.02 -6.41
CA VAL A 323 -13.07 16.12 -7.07
C VAL A 323 -11.65 15.66 -7.40
N LEU A 324 -10.96 14.98 -6.48
CA LEU A 324 -9.62 14.42 -6.73
C LEU A 324 -9.67 13.37 -7.83
N GLY A 325 -10.66 12.48 -7.84
CA GLY A 325 -10.84 11.48 -8.88
C GLY A 325 -11.04 12.11 -10.25
N ALA A 326 -11.91 13.12 -10.35
CA ALA A 326 -12.09 13.89 -11.59
C ALA A 326 -10.79 14.55 -12.06
N LEU A 327 -10.05 15.16 -11.13
CA LEU A 327 -8.76 15.78 -11.44
C LEU A 327 -7.73 14.74 -11.90
N MET A 328 -7.64 13.58 -11.22
CA MET A 328 -6.73 12.49 -11.57
C MET A 328 -7.03 11.94 -12.97
N THR A 329 -8.30 11.68 -13.28
CA THR A 329 -8.73 11.23 -14.60
C THR A 329 -8.40 12.27 -15.68
N LEU A 330 -8.67 13.55 -15.42
CA LEU A 330 -8.33 14.62 -16.36
C LEU A 330 -6.82 14.72 -16.61
N VAL A 331 -6.02 14.69 -15.53
CA VAL A 331 -4.55 14.72 -15.63
C VAL A 331 -4.03 13.50 -16.39
N SER A 332 -4.59 12.31 -16.15
CA SER A 332 -4.19 11.09 -16.85
C SER A 332 -4.54 11.17 -18.36
N GLU A 333 -5.69 11.71 -18.74
CA GLU A 333 -6.07 11.90 -20.13
C GLU A 333 -5.10 12.82 -20.88
N VAL A 334 -4.75 13.96 -20.26
CA VAL A 334 -3.82 14.93 -20.84
C VAL A 334 -2.40 14.37 -20.93
N SER A 335 -1.94 13.66 -19.89
CA SER A 335 -0.58 13.14 -19.78
C SER A 335 -0.38 11.74 -20.39
N ALA A 336 -1.44 11.05 -20.85
CA ALA A 336 -1.32 9.72 -21.45
C ALA A 336 -0.35 9.67 -22.64
N GLY A 337 -0.40 10.66 -23.53
CA GLY A 337 0.52 10.75 -24.66
C GLY A 337 1.97 10.99 -24.26
N PRO A 338 2.28 12.04 -23.50
CA PRO A 338 3.61 12.25 -22.92
C PRO A 338 4.14 11.05 -22.12
N ALA A 339 3.31 10.43 -21.27
CA ALA A 339 3.70 9.26 -20.49
C ALA A 339 4.07 8.08 -21.40
N ALA A 340 3.22 7.73 -22.37
CA ALA A 340 3.52 6.65 -23.31
C ALA A 340 4.83 6.90 -24.08
N ARG A 341 5.09 8.14 -24.52
CA ARG A 341 6.34 8.49 -25.19
C ARG A 341 7.57 8.39 -24.28
N LEU A 342 7.42 8.74 -23.00
CA LEU A 342 8.52 8.69 -22.05
C LEU A 342 8.97 7.24 -21.80
N PHE A 343 8.03 6.30 -21.66
CA PHE A 343 8.35 4.91 -21.32
C PHE A 343 8.65 4.04 -22.54
N VAL A 344 7.91 4.22 -23.63
CA VAL A 344 7.95 3.33 -24.81
C VAL A 344 8.00 4.11 -26.14
N GLY A 345 8.54 5.32 -26.15
CA GLY A 345 8.62 6.18 -27.34
C GLY A 345 9.56 5.67 -28.44
N TYR A 346 10.36 4.66 -28.16
CA TYR A 346 11.21 3.98 -29.14
C TYR A 346 10.43 3.09 -30.12
N ASP A 347 9.19 2.70 -29.77
CA ASP A 347 8.29 1.90 -30.59
C ASP A 347 6.95 2.66 -30.76
N PRO A 348 6.64 3.18 -31.98
CA PRO A 348 5.43 3.95 -32.23
C PRO A 348 4.13 3.14 -32.03
N GLU A 349 4.13 1.84 -32.36
CA GLU A 349 2.95 0.98 -32.21
C GLU A 349 2.67 0.70 -30.73
N LEU A 350 3.70 0.32 -29.96
CA LEU A 350 3.59 0.12 -28.53
C LEU A 350 3.22 1.42 -27.81
N SER A 351 3.75 2.55 -28.26
CA SER A 351 3.40 3.86 -27.68
C SER A 351 1.94 4.23 -27.92
N ALA A 352 1.40 3.93 -29.12
CA ALA A 352 -0.02 4.14 -29.42
C ALA A 352 -0.92 3.23 -28.56
N LEU A 353 -0.56 1.94 -28.44
CA LEU A 353 -1.25 0.97 -27.59
C LEU A 353 -1.24 1.41 -26.13
N THR A 354 -0.07 1.77 -25.60
CA THR A 354 0.09 2.23 -24.20
C THR A 354 -0.73 3.47 -23.91
N LYS A 355 -0.74 4.45 -24.82
CA LYS A 355 -1.56 5.65 -24.69
C LYS A 355 -3.06 5.30 -24.65
N HIS A 356 -3.51 4.39 -25.51
CA HIS A 356 -4.89 3.92 -25.55
C HIS A 356 -5.26 3.20 -24.25
N ALA A 357 -4.41 2.29 -23.79
CA ALA A 357 -4.56 1.54 -22.55
C ALA A 357 -4.64 2.46 -21.31
N ILE A 358 -3.76 3.48 -21.21
CA ILE A 358 -3.80 4.48 -20.12
C ILE A 358 -5.16 5.18 -20.11
N ARG A 359 -5.65 5.63 -21.25
CA ARG A 359 -6.92 6.35 -21.34
C ARG A 359 -8.11 5.53 -20.86
N LEU A 360 -8.17 4.26 -21.23
CA LEU A 360 -9.25 3.37 -20.80
C LEU A 360 -9.11 3.05 -19.30
N TYR A 361 -7.98 2.51 -18.88
CA TYR A 361 -7.76 2.03 -17.51
C TYR A 361 -7.89 3.14 -16.44
N MET A 362 -7.48 4.38 -16.76
CA MET A 362 -7.47 5.46 -15.78
C MET A 362 -8.84 6.13 -15.56
N ILE A 363 -9.87 5.77 -16.31
CA ILE A 363 -11.25 6.19 -16.05
C ILE A 363 -11.68 5.72 -14.66
N SER A 364 -11.26 4.53 -14.22
CA SER A 364 -11.56 3.98 -12.89
C SER A 364 -11.15 4.94 -11.76
N PHE A 365 -10.09 5.73 -11.94
CA PHE A 365 -9.62 6.67 -10.92
C PHE A 365 -10.64 7.73 -10.54
N PHE A 366 -11.63 7.99 -11.39
CA PHE A 366 -12.75 8.87 -11.08
C PHE A 366 -13.51 8.42 -9.82
N ILE A 367 -13.66 7.10 -9.62
CA ILE A 367 -14.43 6.52 -8.51
C ILE A 367 -13.59 5.63 -7.58
N ALA A 368 -12.41 5.19 -8.01
CA ALA A 368 -11.53 4.31 -7.23
C ALA A 368 -11.22 4.85 -5.83
N GLY A 369 -11.02 6.18 -5.71
CA GLY A 369 -10.79 6.85 -4.44
C GLY A 369 -11.93 6.66 -3.45
N ILE A 370 -13.18 6.67 -3.92
CA ILE A 370 -14.38 6.47 -3.09
C ILE A 370 -14.45 5.01 -2.59
N ASN A 371 -14.14 4.04 -3.45
CA ASN A 371 -14.13 2.62 -3.08
C ASN A 371 -13.05 2.31 -2.04
N LEU A 372 -11.85 2.82 -2.25
CA LEU A 372 -10.74 2.69 -1.30
C LEU A 372 -11.08 3.36 0.05
N PHE A 373 -11.69 4.55 0.01
CA PHE A 373 -12.13 5.25 1.20
C PHE A 373 -13.25 4.51 1.94
N ALA A 374 -14.19 3.88 1.24
CA ALA A 374 -15.24 3.09 1.88
C ALA A 374 -14.67 1.93 2.73
N SER A 375 -13.61 1.27 2.24
CA SER A 375 -12.87 0.28 3.01
C SER A 375 -12.19 0.92 4.23
N ALA A 376 -11.47 2.02 4.04
CA ALA A 376 -10.80 2.78 5.11
C ALA A 376 -11.80 3.33 6.15
N TRP A 377 -13.00 3.75 5.71
CA TRP A 377 -14.08 4.18 6.57
C TRP A 377 -14.51 3.09 7.57
N PHE A 378 -14.77 1.88 7.09
CA PHE A 378 -15.13 0.76 7.95
C PHE A 378 -13.97 0.30 8.82
N THR A 379 -12.73 0.36 8.35
CA THR A 379 -11.53 0.12 9.17
C THR A 379 -11.46 1.13 10.32
N GLY A 380 -11.64 2.42 10.06
CA GLY A 380 -11.67 3.47 11.07
C GLY A 380 -12.79 3.28 12.09
N LEU A 381 -13.97 2.80 11.68
CA LEU A 381 -15.09 2.45 12.57
C LEU A 381 -14.89 1.15 13.34
N GLY A 382 -13.77 0.44 13.17
CA GLY A 382 -13.50 -0.84 13.82
C GLY A 382 -14.27 -2.01 13.23
N ASN A 383 -14.81 -1.88 12.02
CA ASN A 383 -15.52 -2.94 11.33
C ASN A 383 -14.68 -3.56 10.21
N GLY A 384 -13.57 -4.20 10.63
CA GLY A 384 -12.64 -4.83 9.70
C GLY A 384 -13.24 -5.92 8.82
N LYS A 385 -14.31 -6.58 9.28
CA LYS A 385 -15.01 -7.59 8.47
C LYS A 385 -15.65 -6.97 7.22
N VAL A 386 -16.36 -5.87 7.37
CA VAL A 386 -16.99 -5.16 6.24
C VAL A 386 -15.92 -4.57 5.33
N SER A 387 -14.87 -4.00 5.89
CA SER A 387 -13.73 -3.47 5.15
C SER A 387 -13.06 -4.57 4.30
N ALA A 388 -12.75 -5.72 4.89
CA ALA A 388 -12.14 -6.87 4.20
C ALA A 388 -13.04 -7.42 3.09
N VAL A 389 -14.35 -7.53 3.35
CA VAL A 389 -15.34 -7.97 2.34
C VAL A 389 -15.37 -7.00 1.15
N LEU A 390 -15.34 -5.68 1.40
CA LEU A 390 -15.28 -4.69 0.31
C LEU A 390 -14.02 -4.86 -0.55
N SER A 391 -12.84 -4.98 0.08
CA SER A 391 -11.59 -5.19 -0.64
C SER A 391 -11.60 -6.52 -1.43
N PHE A 392 -12.12 -7.58 -0.84
CA PHE A 392 -12.24 -8.89 -1.49
C PHE A 392 -13.17 -8.85 -2.71
N ILE A 393 -14.37 -8.30 -2.52
CA ILE A 393 -15.37 -8.22 -3.61
C ILE A 393 -14.86 -7.35 -4.75
N ARG A 394 -14.24 -6.18 -4.45
CA ARG A 394 -13.69 -5.29 -5.46
C ARG A 394 -12.66 -5.99 -6.33
N ASN A 395 -11.65 -6.57 -5.71
CA ASN A 395 -10.48 -7.07 -6.42
C ASN A 395 -10.69 -8.52 -6.93
N LEU A 396 -11.10 -9.45 -6.06
CA LEU A 396 -11.12 -10.87 -6.40
C LEU A 396 -12.46 -11.37 -6.96
N VAL A 397 -13.55 -10.63 -6.76
CA VAL A 397 -14.83 -11.00 -7.38
C VAL A 397 -15.06 -10.18 -8.65
N PHE A 398 -15.09 -8.87 -8.53
CA PHE A 398 -15.42 -8.02 -9.68
C PHE A 398 -14.25 -7.87 -10.64
N GLU A 399 -13.09 -7.39 -10.20
CA GLU A 399 -11.99 -7.09 -11.11
C GLU A 399 -11.45 -8.37 -11.75
N LEU A 400 -11.19 -9.42 -10.97
CA LEU A 400 -10.77 -10.71 -11.50
C LEU A 400 -11.83 -11.31 -12.44
N GLY A 401 -13.12 -11.23 -12.08
CA GLY A 401 -14.21 -11.69 -12.94
C GLY A 401 -14.25 -10.94 -14.27
N PHE A 402 -14.16 -9.60 -14.23
CA PHE A 402 -14.22 -8.80 -15.45
C PHE A 402 -12.98 -8.92 -16.34
N VAL A 403 -11.80 -9.17 -15.79
CA VAL A 403 -10.58 -9.46 -16.57
C VAL A 403 -10.77 -10.66 -17.50
N PHE A 404 -11.63 -11.63 -17.15
CA PHE A 404 -11.94 -12.78 -17.99
C PHE A 404 -13.22 -12.62 -18.81
N LEU A 405 -14.23 -11.91 -18.28
CA LEU A 405 -15.54 -11.79 -18.92
C LEU A 405 -15.59 -10.71 -19.98
N LEU A 406 -15.08 -9.50 -19.69
CA LEU A 406 -15.18 -8.37 -20.62
C LEU A 406 -14.42 -8.57 -21.93
N PRO A 407 -13.23 -9.18 -21.96
CA PRO A 407 -12.55 -9.47 -23.23
C PRO A 407 -13.34 -10.37 -24.17
N ALA A 408 -14.21 -11.24 -23.65
CA ALA A 408 -15.06 -12.09 -24.46
C ALA A 408 -16.14 -11.30 -25.23
N VAL A 409 -16.49 -10.10 -24.77
CA VAL A 409 -17.54 -9.22 -25.37
C VAL A 409 -16.93 -8.05 -26.10
N LEU A 410 -15.91 -7.40 -25.51
CA LEU A 410 -15.33 -6.16 -26.00
C LEU A 410 -13.94 -6.35 -26.67
N GLY A 411 -13.49 -7.61 -26.77
CA GLY A 411 -12.14 -7.89 -27.27
C GLY A 411 -11.03 -7.33 -26.35
N PRO A 412 -9.88 -6.95 -26.90
CA PRO A 412 -8.73 -6.48 -26.12
C PRO A 412 -9.04 -5.29 -25.19
N ASP A 413 -9.91 -4.37 -25.61
CA ASP A 413 -10.30 -3.21 -24.78
C ASP A 413 -11.04 -3.62 -23.49
N GLY A 414 -11.69 -4.80 -23.51
CA GLY A 414 -12.33 -5.35 -22.33
C GLY A 414 -11.37 -5.62 -21.17
N ILE A 415 -10.06 -5.88 -21.46
CA ILE A 415 -9.05 -6.06 -20.41
C ILE A 415 -8.79 -4.73 -19.69
N TRP A 416 -8.64 -3.65 -20.45
CA TRP A 416 -8.39 -2.32 -19.88
C TRP A 416 -9.58 -1.77 -19.09
N LEU A 417 -10.82 -2.06 -19.56
CA LEU A 417 -12.06 -1.64 -18.92
C LEU A 417 -12.49 -2.53 -17.74
N ALA A 418 -11.79 -3.63 -17.48
CA ALA A 418 -12.14 -4.55 -16.40
C ALA A 418 -12.14 -3.88 -15.03
N VAL A 419 -11.14 -3.04 -14.75
CA VAL A 419 -11.04 -2.29 -13.49
C VAL A 419 -12.15 -1.26 -13.35
N ASP A 420 -12.56 -0.59 -14.46
CA ASP A 420 -13.62 0.40 -14.47
C ASP A 420 -14.97 -0.23 -14.10
N ALA A 421 -15.28 -1.36 -14.73
CA ALA A 421 -16.49 -2.13 -14.43
C ALA A 421 -16.49 -2.65 -12.98
N ALA A 422 -15.34 -3.12 -12.50
CA ALA A 422 -15.19 -3.57 -11.12
C ALA A 422 -15.43 -2.43 -10.12
N ASP A 423 -14.80 -1.29 -10.35
CA ASP A 423 -14.95 -0.12 -9.48
C ASP A 423 -16.38 0.43 -9.50
N PHE A 424 -17.05 0.41 -10.64
CA PHE A 424 -18.46 0.81 -10.72
C PHE A 424 -19.38 -0.15 -9.92
N CYS A 425 -19.21 -1.45 -10.06
CA CYS A 425 -19.97 -2.43 -9.28
C CYS A 425 -19.66 -2.32 -7.78
N CYS A 426 -18.38 -2.13 -7.44
CA CYS A 426 -17.95 -1.94 -6.05
C CYS A 426 -18.54 -0.66 -5.44
N LEU A 427 -18.64 0.43 -6.20
CA LEU A 427 -19.25 1.68 -5.74
C LEU A 427 -20.71 1.47 -5.28
N ILE A 428 -21.47 0.69 -6.02
CA ILE A 428 -22.87 0.37 -5.65
C ILE A 428 -22.88 -0.38 -4.31
N VAL A 429 -22.00 -1.38 -4.14
CA VAL A 429 -21.89 -2.15 -2.90
C VAL A 429 -21.43 -1.24 -1.75
N ALA A 430 -20.41 -0.39 -1.97
CA ALA A 430 -19.87 0.53 -0.98
C ALA A 430 -20.93 1.53 -0.48
N ILE A 431 -21.67 2.15 -1.40
CA ILE A 431 -22.78 3.08 -1.05
C ILE A 431 -23.86 2.33 -0.27
N THR A 432 -24.26 1.14 -0.71
CA THR A 432 -25.27 0.32 -0.04
C THR A 432 -24.85 0.00 1.39
N LEU A 433 -23.60 -0.41 1.61
CA LEU A 433 -23.07 -0.71 2.95
C LEU A 433 -22.98 0.54 3.82
N ILE A 434 -22.48 1.66 3.29
CA ILE A 434 -22.45 2.92 4.03
C ILE A 434 -23.86 3.30 4.49
N LEU A 435 -24.87 3.23 3.62
CA LEU A 435 -26.25 3.55 3.96
C LEU A 435 -26.86 2.55 4.96
N ALA A 436 -26.62 1.25 4.79
CA ALA A 436 -27.13 0.20 5.66
C ALA A 436 -26.59 0.33 7.10
N TYR A 437 -25.32 0.68 7.24
CA TYR A 437 -24.67 0.83 8.56
C TYR A 437 -24.86 2.21 9.20
N ARG A 438 -25.49 3.17 8.50
CA ARG A 438 -25.68 4.54 8.99
C ARG A 438 -26.33 4.61 10.37
N LYS A 439 -27.41 3.84 10.58
CA LYS A 439 -28.11 3.82 11.88
C LYS A 439 -27.27 3.22 13.00
N ARG A 440 -26.45 2.21 12.69
CA ARG A 440 -25.61 1.53 13.67
C ARG A 440 -24.49 2.43 14.21
N TYR A 441 -23.87 3.22 13.37
CA TYR A 441 -22.73 4.09 13.74
C TYR A 441 -23.14 5.56 13.95
N GLY A 442 -24.35 5.94 13.66
CA GLY A 442 -24.92 7.26 13.97
C GLY A 442 -24.49 8.39 13.02
N TYR A 443 -23.85 8.08 11.88
CA TYR A 443 -23.46 9.09 10.87
C TYR A 443 -24.53 9.32 9.80
#